data_eebfe0f6442ca35663fe756d887e6c84
#
_entry.id   eebfe0f6442ca35663fe756d887e6c84
#
_cell.length_a   1.000
_cell.length_b   1.000
_cell.length_c   1.000
_cell.angle_alpha   90.00
_cell.angle_beta   90.00
_cell.angle_gamma   90.00
#
_symmetry.space_group_name_H-M   'P 1'
#
loop_
_entity.id
_entity.type
_entity.pdbx_description
1 polymer ?
#
loop_
_entity_poly.entity_id
_entity_poly.type
_entity_poly.pdbx_seq_one_letter_code
_entity_poly.pdbx_strand_id
1 'polypeptide(L)'
;MIRKAKFEEIPALLKIFSNAKGIMYLENTALTDAASYIWQTVRSGRPTKCAKNNVNLWVQTSKRPIMIKSMTGYGKAEAILETGKITVEVRSLNGKTADISVKTTMLPKDKEMTVRQKIAAELTRGNIDFFVTFEPNAADSAKKINMDLAMEYYRQISELGSQIGAENLWNQNPNDLLAMIMRMPEVMDAKKQDVITDANWPVVEACIDQALANINTFRAQEGEVLYKDVTSKVNRILEYSTQVETFEQERIEAIREKILNRFAELKAEPDQSRLEQEMIFYIEKLDLNEERVRLRQHCKYFLDTINNEPNPGKKLGFIAQEMGREINTTGSKANHTEIQKIVVKMKDELEKIKEQSLNIL
;
A
#
# COMPACT_ATOMS: atom_id res chain seq x y z
N MET A 1 25.55 -6.37 28.38
CA MET A 1 25.66 -6.29 29.86
C MET A 1 24.32 -5.75 30.37
N ILE A 2 23.52 -6.56 31.05
CA ILE A 2 22.18 -6.17 31.53
C ILE A 2 22.36 -5.61 32.92
N ARG A 3 22.16 -4.32 33.08
CA ARG A 3 22.24 -3.62 34.37
C ARG A 3 20.88 -3.72 35.09
N LYS A 4 20.84 -4.04 36.38
CA LYS A 4 19.62 -3.93 37.19
C LYS A 4 19.19 -2.46 37.25
N ALA A 5 17.93 -2.18 36.86
CA ALA A 5 17.38 -0.84 36.97
C ALA A 5 17.23 -0.45 38.43
N LYS A 6 17.62 0.79 38.82
CA LYS A 6 17.40 1.31 40.16
C LYS A 6 15.92 1.71 40.31
N PHE A 7 15.44 1.66 41.57
CA PHE A 7 14.05 2.01 41.91
C PHE A 7 13.63 3.41 41.39
N GLU A 8 14.58 4.34 41.34
CA GLU A 8 14.42 5.71 40.82
C GLU A 8 14.18 5.76 39.29
N GLU A 9 14.59 4.72 38.57
CA GLU A 9 14.46 4.62 37.10
C GLU A 9 13.09 4.03 36.65
N ILE A 10 12.32 3.46 37.61
CA ILE A 10 11.02 2.80 37.33
C ILE A 10 9.98 3.73 36.73
N PRO A 11 9.81 5.00 37.18
CA PRO A 11 8.86 5.92 36.56
C PRO A 11 9.20 6.25 35.10
N ALA A 12 10.51 6.34 34.77
CA ALA A 12 10.96 6.58 33.39
C ALA A 12 10.72 5.35 32.50
N LEU A 13 10.95 4.15 33.00
CA LEU A 13 10.65 2.89 32.31
C LEU A 13 9.15 2.72 32.10
N LEU A 14 8.30 3.01 33.08
CA LEU A 14 6.86 3.00 32.97
C LEU A 14 6.35 4.00 31.89
N LYS A 15 7.00 5.16 31.77
CA LYS A 15 6.68 6.16 30.76
C LYS A 15 7.06 5.70 29.33
N ILE A 16 8.16 4.96 29.18
CA ILE A 16 8.57 4.32 27.92
C ILE A 16 7.56 3.23 27.53
N PHE A 17 7.10 2.43 28.49
CA PHE A 17 6.13 1.37 28.27
C PHE A 17 4.72 1.91 27.98
N SER A 18 4.29 3.00 28.61
CA SER A 18 3.01 3.64 28.31
C SER A 18 2.94 4.21 26.87
N ASN A 19 4.06 4.74 26.38
CA ASN A 19 4.17 5.22 25.00
C ASN A 19 4.22 4.08 23.96
N ALA A 20 4.61 2.87 24.38
CA ALA A 20 4.65 1.68 23.53
C ALA A 20 3.29 0.94 23.44
N LYS A 21 2.20 1.48 24.01
CA LYS A 21 0.84 0.86 24.07
C LYS A 21 0.83 -0.59 24.56
N GLY A 22 1.73 -0.96 25.46
CA GLY A 22 1.71 -2.23 26.17
C GLY A 22 0.99 -2.08 27.52
N ILE A 23 -0.06 -2.87 27.77
CA ILE A 23 -0.74 -2.91 29.08
C ILE A 23 0.06 -3.82 29.98
N MET A 24 0.60 -3.28 31.06
CA MET A 24 1.34 -4.02 32.08
C MET A 24 0.49 -4.13 33.34
N TYR A 25 0.13 -5.35 33.73
CA TYR A 25 -0.48 -5.62 35.03
C TYR A 25 0.59 -6.08 36.00
N LEU A 26 0.82 -5.31 37.06
CA LEU A 26 1.68 -5.65 38.21
C LEU A 26 0.78 -5.96 39.42
N GLU A 27 0.62 -7.23 39.70
CA GLU A 27 0.08 -7.62 41.02
C GLU A 27 1.22 -7.89 41.99
N ASN A 28 1.36 -6.95 42.92
CA ASN A 28 2.08 -6.99 44.21
C ASN A 28 3.60 -7.29 44.33
N THR A 29 4.31 -6.29 44.75
CA THR A 29 5.35 -6.19 45.83
C THR A 29 6.81 -6.55 45.58
N ALA A 30 7.30 -6.84 44.37
CA ALA A 30 8.76 -6.94 44.15
C ALA A 30 9.19 -6.21 42.87
N LEU A 31 9.11 -4.88 42.88
CA LEU A 31 9.37 -4.03 41.73
C LEU A 31 10.79 -4.08 41.16
N THR A 32 11.79 -4.43 41.99
CA THR A 32 13.22 -4.45 41.58
C THR A 32 13.61 -5.65 40.70
N ASP A 33 13.04 -6.82 40.99
CA ASP A 33 13.30 -8.03 40.19
C ASP A 33 12.46 -8.06 38.92
N ALA A 34 11.25 -7.49 38.96
CA ALA A 34 10.36 -7.39 37.81
C ALA A 34 10.96 -6.55 36.66
N ALA A 35 11.63 -5.45 36.96
CA ALA A 35 12.22 -4.56 35.95
C ALA A 35 13.33 -5.25 35.13
N SER A 36 14.15 -6.11 35.76
CA SER A 36 15.21 -6.84 35.03
C SER A 36 14.65 -7.93 34.11
N TYR A 37 13.55 -8.57 34.52
CA TYR A 37 12.87 -9.60 33.72
C TYR A 37 12.05 -9.00 32.56
N ILE A 38 11.45 -7.84 32.76
CA ILE A 38 10.74 -7.10 31.69
C ILE A 38 11.69 -6.79 30.53
N TRP A 39 12.91 -6.35 30.82
CA TRP A 39 13.92 -6.08 29.79
C TRP A 39 14.33 -7.31 28.98
N GLN A 40 14.46 -8.47 29.60
CA GLN A 40 14.76 -9.72 28.91
C GLN A 40 13.61 -10.20 28.03
N THR A 41 12.37 -10.05 28.50
CA THR A 41 11.16 -10.48 27.78
C THR A 41 10.89 -9.60 26.55
N VAL A 42 11.06 -8.29 26.68
CA VAL A 42 10.90 -7.33 25.56
C VAL A 42 11.93 -7.59 24.46
N ARG A 43 13.13 -8.02 24.81
CA ARG A 43 14.21 -8.30 23.85
C ARG A 43 14.09 -9.68 23.17
N SER A 44 13.56 -10.68 23.87
CA SER A 44 13.45 -12.06 23.37
C SER A 44 12.11 -12.40 22.73
N GLY A 45 11.07 -11.60 22.96
CA GLY A 45 9.71 -11.85 22.46
C GLY A 45 9.06 -13.14 23.01
N ARG A 46 9.63 -13.76 24.06
CA ARG A 46 9.10 -14.99 24.65
C ARG A 46 8.64 -14.74 26.10
N PRO A 47 7.50 -15.31 26.52
CA PRO A 47 7.04 -15.20 27.89
C PRO A 47 7.99 -15.96 28.81
N THR A 48 8.54 -15.27 29.81
CA THR A 48 9.39 -15.86 30.86
C THR A 48 8.62 -15.95 32.17
N LYS A 49 8.67 -17.10 32.85
CA LYS A 49 8.14 -17.28 34.21
C LYS A 49 9.17 -16.82 35.23
N CYS A 50 8.82 -15.91 36.12
CA CYS A 50 9.64 -15.55 37.25
C CYS A 50 9.46 -16.59 38.34
N ALA A 51 10.49 -17.45 38.57
CA ALA A 51 10.41 -18.61 39.44
C ALA A 51 10.46 -18.30 40.95
N LYS A 52 10.71 -17.06 41.38
CA LYS A 52 10.98 -16.78 42.80
C LYS A 52 9.76 -16.36 43.65
N ASN A 53 8.66 -15.87 43.08
CA ASN A 53 7.54 -15.37 43.90
C ASN A 53 6.15 -15.62 43.33
N ASN A 54 5.91 -16.67 42.56
CA ASN A 54 4.58 -16.99 41.98
C ASN A 54 3.86 -15.82 41.24
N VAL A 55 4.62 -14.83 40.79
CA VAL A 55 4.08 -13.72 39.99
C VAL A 55 4.15 -14.10 38.51
N ASN A 56 3.02 -14.39 37.93
CA ASN A 56 2.92 -14.59 36.50
C ASN A 56 2.94 -13.23 35.80
N LEU A 57 4.10 -12.80 35.32
CA LEU A 57 4.18 -11.65 34.42
C LEU A 57 3.79 -12.10 32.99
N TRP A 58 2.59 -11.78 32.58
CA TRP A 58 2.18 -11.86 31.18
C TRP A 58 2.50 -10.53 30.51
N VAL A 59 3.66 -10.44 29.90
CA VAL A 59 3.91 -9.36 28.94
C VAL A 59 3.28 -9.82 27.62
N GLN A 60 2.05 -9.42 27.39
CA GLN A 60 1.52 -9.43 26.04
C GLN A 60 2.29 -8.37 25.28
N THR A 61 3.42 -8.77 24.68
CA THR A 61 3.95 -7.98 23.56
C THR A 61 2.86 -8.03 22.49
N SER A 62 2.01 -7.03 22.48
CA SER A 62 1.26 -6.75 21.26
C SER A 62 2.36 -6.48 20.21
N LYS A 63 2.67 -7.52 19.40
CA LYS A 63 3.35 -7.26 18.13
C LYS A 63 2.55 -6.12 17.55
N ARG A 64 3.19 -4.97 17.33
CA ARG A 64 2.52 -3.90 16.57
C ARG A 64 1.95 -4.61 15.37
N PRO A 65 0.64 -4.54 15.11
CA PRO A 65 0.10 -5.16 13.92
C PRO A 65 0.95 -4.64 12.78
N ILE A 66 1.44 -5.54 11.93
CA ILE A 66 2.21 -5.15 10.76
C ILE A 66 1.25 -4.27 9.99
N MET A 67 1.48 -2.95 10.02
CA MET A 67 0.61 -2.02 9.31
C MET A 67 0.78 -2.32 7.83
N ILE A 68 -0.27 -2.86 7.22
CA ILE A 68 -0.30 -3.04 5.77
C ILE A 68 -0.15 -1.68 5.09
N LYS A 69 0.53 -1.68 3.96
CA LYS A 69 0.70 -0.49 3.13
C LYS A 69 -0.11 -0.65 1.85
N SER A 70 -0.67 0.45 1.36
CA SER A 70 -1.24 0.46 0.01
C SER A 70 -0.14 0.43 -1.04
N MET A 71 -0.44 -0.11 -2.22
CA MET A 71 0.42 0.01 -3.41
C MET A 71 0.32 1.38 -4.06
N THR A 72 -0.83 2.05 -3.93
CA THR A 72 -1.04 3.40 -4.43
C THR A 72 -0.48 4.41 -3.44
N GLY A 73 0.03 5.52 -3.96
CA GLY A 73 0.56 6.57 -3.10
C GLY A 73 1.06 7.77 -3.88
N TYR A 74 1.14 8.89 -3.17
CA TYR A 74 1.67 10.15 -3.65
C TYR A 74 2.58 10.76 -2.59
N GLY A 75 3.75 11.20 -3.02
CA GLY A 75 4.68 11.93 -2.18
C GLY A 75 5.25 13.13 -2.91
N LYS A 76 5.27 14.27 -2.25
CA LYS A 76 5.84 15.52 -2.77
C LYS A 76 6.76 16.12 -1.72
N ALA A 77 7.88 16.66 -2.18
CA ALA A 77 8.77 17.48 -1.38
C ALA A 77 9.30 18.64 -2.20
N GLU A 78 9.65 19.72 -1.55
CA GLU A 78 10.15 20.95 -2.17
C GLU A 78 11.41 21.39 -1.45
N ALA A 79 12.39 21.87 -2.20
CA ALA A 79 13.60 22.46 -1.66
C ALA A 79 13.93 23.77 -2.39
N ILE A 80 14.50 24.72 -1.68
CA ILE A 80 14.92 26.01 -2.23
C ILE A 80 16.42 25.90 -2.52
N LEU A 81 16.78 26.12 -3.78
CA LEU A 81 18.15 26.28 -4.24
C LEU A 81 18.43 27.77 -4.43
N GLU A 82 19.71 28.16 -4.55
CA GLU A 82 20.07 29.56 -4.82
C GLU A 82 19.47 30.11 -6.13
N THR A 83 19.35 29.24 -7.14
CA THR A 83 18.82 29.55 -8.48
C THR A 83 17.31 29.45 -8.61
N GLY A 84 16.60 28.81 -7.64
CA GLY A 84 15.17 28.62 -7.72
C GLY A 84 14.66 27.53 -6.77
N LYS A 85 13.45 27.10 -7.03
CA LYS A 85 12.74 26.06 -6.26
C LYS A 85 12.74 24.75 -7.04
N ILE A 86 13.20 23.67 -6.40
CA ILE A 86 13.08 22.31 -6.92
C ILE A 86 11.91 21.60 -6.24
N THR A 87 11.09 20.91 -7.01
CA THR A 87 9.98 20.09 -6.53
C THR A 87 10.18 18.65 -7.00
N VAL A 88 10.15 17.72 -6.07
CA VAL A 88 10.22 16.28 -6.32
C VAL A 88 8.85 15.68 -6.06
N GLU A 89 8.30 14.98 -7.04
CA GLU A 89 7.05 14.23 -6.91
C GLU A 89 7.26 12.76 -7.22
N VAL A 90 6.70 11.91 -6.39
CA VAL A 90 6.73 10.45 -6.55
C VAL A 90 5.30 9.96 -6.54
N ARG A 91 4.90 9.26 -7.59
CA ARG A 91 3.57 8.64 -7.70
C ARG A 91 3.74 7.13 -7.84
N SER A 92 2.92 6.38 -7.15
CA SER A 92 2.92 4.93 -7.24
C SER A 92 1.52 4.42 -7.51
N LEU A 93 1.41 3.50 -8.46
CA LEU A 93 0.19 2.79 -8.82
C LEU A 93 0.41 1.29 -8.64
N ASN A 94 -0.69 0.53 -8.67
CA ASN A 94 -0.63 -0.92 -8.57
C ASN A 94 0.24 -1.52 -9.70
N GLY A 95 1.14 -2.43 -9.33
CA GLY A 95 2.03 -3.12 -10.27
C GLY A 95 2.51 -4.47 -9.73
N LYS A 96 2.84 -5.40 -10.62
CA LYS A 96 3.33 -6.74 -10.23
C LYS A 96 4.79 -6.70 -9.76
N THR A 97 5.58 -5.80 -10.34
CA THR A 97 7.00 -5.56 -10.08
C THR A 97 7.22 -4.09 -9.77
N ALA A 98 8.40 -3.72 -9.29
CA ALA A 98 8.80 -2.31 -9.22
C ALA A 98 9.22 -1.85 -10.63
N ASP A 99 8.33 -1.12 -11.31
CA ASP A 99 8.65 -0.46 -12.58
C ASP A 99 8.80 1.04 -12.32
N ILE A 100 10.04 1.53 -12.48
CA ILE A 100 10.41 2.89 -12.12
C ILE A 100 10.63 3.71 -13.39
N SER A 101 9.77 4.68 -13.62
CA SER A 101 9.85 5.64 -14.70
C SER A 101 10.34 6.98 -14.18
N VAL A 102 11.59 7.35 -14.53
CA VAL A 102 12.16 8.65 -14.18
C VAL A 102 11.84 9.64 -15.31
N LYS A 103 10.93 10.54 -15.04
CA LYS A 103 10.42 11.54 -16.01
C LYS A 103 11.01 12.92 -15.72
N THR A 104 12.32 13.03 -15.90
CA THR A 104 13.04 14.31 -15.76
C THR A 104 14.25 14.34 -16.68
N THR A 105 14.56 15.51 -17.21
CA THR A 105 15.77 15.78 -17.99
C THR A 105 16.83 16.53 -17.18
N MET A 106 16.52 16.85 -15.92
CA MET A 106 17.38 17.70 -15.07
C MET A 106 18.31 16.87 -14.19
N LEU A 107 18.03 15.58 -14.02
CA LEU A 107 18.82 14.71 -13.19
C LEU A 107 20.05 14.20 -13.98
N PRO A 108 21.28 14.41 -13.47
CA PRO A 108 22.49 13.86 -14.10
C PRO A 108 22.40 12.32 -14.18
N LYS A 109 22.91 11.74 -15.28
CA LYS A 109 22.81 10.29 -15.54
C LYS A 109 23.50 9.43 -14.49
N ASP A 110 24.59 9.93 -13.92
CA ASP A 110 25.33 9.25 -12.84
C ASP A 110 24.49 9.17 -11.54
N LYS A 111 23.68 10.19 -11.24
CA LYS A 111 22.79 10.24 -10.08
C LYS A 111 21.50 9.47 -10.30
N GLU A 112 21.05 9.31 -11.55
CA GLU A 112 19.80 8.62 -11.88
C GLU A 112 19.78 7.17 -11.37
N MET A 113 20.89 6.43 -11.55
CA MET A 113 20.98 5.03 -11.07
C MET A 113 20.84 4.95 -9.55
N THR A 114 21.48 5.86 -8.83
CA THR A 114 21.38 5.92 -7.36
C THR A 114 19.95 6.21 -6.91
N VAL A 115 19.27 7.15 -7.57
CA VAL A 115 17.87 7.47 -7.29
C VAL A 115 16.96 6.29 -7.57
N ARG A 116 17.14 5.58 -8.69
CA ARG A 116 16.37 4.36 -9.01
C ARG A 116 16.56 3.28 -7.95
N GLN A 117 17.79 3.08 -7.48
CA GLN A 117 18.08 2.09 -6.42
C GLN A 117 17.41 2.48 -5.09
N LYS A 118 17.44 3.76 -4.70
CA LYS A 118 16.74 4.27 -3.51
C LYS A 118 15.22 4.04 -3.62
N ILE A 119 14.63 4.40 -4.75
CA ILE A 119 13.19 4.22 -4.99
C ILE A 119 12.81 2.74 -4.91
N ALA A 120 13.60 1.84 -5.54
CA ALA A 120 13.35 0.40 -5.52
C ALA A 120 13.44 -0.19 -4.12
N ALA A 121 14.41 0.26 -3.31
CA ALA A 121 14.59 -0.18 -1.94
C ALA A 121 13.41 0.22 -1.03
N GLU A 122 12.93 1.47 -1.18
CA GLU A 122 11.87 2.02 -0.32
C GLU A 122 10.46 1.56 -0.73
N LEU A 123 10.19 1.45 -2.02
CA LEU A 123 8.82 1.22 -2.51
C LEU A 123 8.55 -0.22 -2.94
N THR A 124 9.56 -1.08 -2.97
CA THR A 124 9.53 -2.53 -3.21
C THR A 124 8.72 -3.00 -4.42
N ARG A 125 7.52 -2.43 -4.69
CA ARG A 125 6.59 -2.88 -5.73
C ARG A 125 5.65 -1.75 -6.16
N GLY A 126 5.24 -1.77 -7.44
CA GLY A 126 4.31 -0.82 -8.05
C GLY A 126 4.87 -0.18 -9.32
N ASN A 127 3.99 0.45 -10.11
CA ASN A 127 4.41 1.33 -11.19
C ASN A 127 4.68 2.72 -10.59
N ILE A 128 5.94 3.13 -10.60
CA ILE A 128 6.44 4.31 -9.90
C ILE A 128 6.87 5.35 -10.91
N ASP A 129 6.18 6.48 -10.92
CA ASP A 129 6.56 7.66 -11.68
C ASP A 129 7.28 8.65 -10.77
N PHE A 130 8.48 9.03 -11.18
CA PHE A 130 9.32 9.99 -10.47
C PHE A 130 9.51 11.24 -11.33
N PHE A 131 9.12 12.39 -10.79
CA PHE A 131 9.22 13.70 -11.47
C PHE A 131 10.11 14.63 -10.67
N VAL A 132 10.91 15.40 -11.38
CA VAL A 132 11.62 16.55 -10.83
C VAL A 132 11.30 17.75 -11.68
N THR A 133 10.79 18.80 -11.06
CA THR A 133 10.49 20.08 -11.70
C THR A 133 11.26 21.18 -11.01
N PHE A 134 11.64 22.20 -11.78
CA PHE A 134 12.38 23.35 -11.29
C PHE A 134 11.69 24.64 -11.71
N GLU A 135 11.51 25.53 -10.76
CA GLU A 135 10.97 26.87 -10.95
C GLU A 135 12.10 27.88 -10.66
N PRO A 136 12.64 28.56 -11.67
CA PRO A 136 13.71 29.54 -11.47
C PRO A 136 13.21 30.77 -10.69
N ASN A 137 14.12 31.40 -9.94
CA ASN A 137 13.83 32.70 -9.32
C ASN A 137 13.55 33.76 -10.40
N ALA A 138 12.76 34.78 -10.07
CA ALA A 138 12.39 35.84 -11.03
C ALA A 138 13.58 36.52 -11.69
N ALA A 139 14.71 36.67 -10.97
CA ALA A 139 15.95 37.23 -11.52
C ALA A 139 16.64 36.31 -12.55
N ASP A 140 16.51 34.97 -12.36
CA ASP A 140 17.12 33.97 -13.23
C ASP A 140 16.17 33.48 -14.34
N SER A 141 14.90 33.91 -14.30
CA SER A 141 13.92 33.61 -15.35
C SER A 141 14.14 34.36 -16.64
N ALA A 142 14.89 35.48 -16.58
CA ALA A 142 15.27 36.22 -17.78
C ALA A 142 16.27 35.41 -18.61
N LYS A 143 15.92 35.15 -19.86
CA LYS A 143 16.83 34.49 -20.80
C LYS A 143 18.10 35.32 -20.96
N LYS A 144 19.26 34.72 -20.68
CA LYS A 144 20.55 35.38 -20.90
C LYS A 144 20.87 35.40 -22.38
N ILE A 145 21.37 36.55 -22.84
CA ILE A 145 21.83 36.70 -24.21
C ILE A 145 23.20 36.04 -24.32
N ASN A 146 23.39 35.18 -25.30
CA ASN A 146 24.69 34.65 -25.67
C ASN A 146 25.45 35.76 -26.47
N MET A 147 26.20 36.56 -25.73
CA MET A 147 26.90 37.72 -26.32
C MET A 147 27.91 37.31 -27.38
N ASP A 148 28.64 36.21 -27.17
CA ASP A 148 29.64 35.73 -28.12
C ASP A 148 29.00 35.33 -29.45
N LEU A 149 27.89 34.58 -29.39
CA LEU A 149 27.15 34.16 -30.57
C LEU A 149 26.47 35.37 -31.26
N ALA A 150 25.92 36.30 -30.49
CA ALA A 150 25.29 37.51 -31.01
C ALA A 150 26.32 38.38 -31.75
N MET A 151 27.53 38.52 -31.22
CA MET A 151 28.63 39.25 -31.87
C MET A 151 29.11 38.54 -33.13
N GLU A 152 29.16 37.20 -33.14
CA GLU A 152 29.55 36.44 -34.33
C GLU A 152 28.50 36.58 -35.44
N TYR A 153 27.20 36.54 -35.13
CA TYR A 153 26.15 36.83 -36.10
C TYR A 153 26.22 38.26 -36.62
N TYR A 154 26.48 39.22 -35.73
CA TYR A 154 26.70 40.61 -36.15
C TYR A 154 27.83 40.72 -37.15
N ARG A 155 28.98 40.08 -36.88
CA ARG A 155 30.16 40.07 -37.78
C ARG A 155 29.82 39.50 -39.15
N GLN A 156 29.16 38.31 -39.19
CA GLN A 156 28.79 37.61 -40.42
C GLN A 156 27.77 38.42 -41.24
N ILE A 157 26.75 39.01 -40.61
CA ILE A 157 25.76 39.84 -41.28
C ILE A 157 26.41 41.12 -41.86
N SER A 158 27.33 41.74 -41.11
CA SER A 158 28.06 42.95 -41.59
C SER A 158 28.95 42.61 -42.77
N GLU A 159 29.67 41.49 -42.73
CA GLU A 159 30.50 41.02 -43.83
C GLU A 159 29.68 40.71 -45.10
N LEU A 160 28.52 40.04 -44.93
CA LEU A 160 27.57 39.78 -46.01
C LEU A 160 27.03 41.11 -46.60
N GLY A 161 26.67 42.05 -45.71
CA GLY A 161 26.21 43.38 -46.12
C GLY A 161 27.23 44.13 -46.98
N SER A 162 28.50 44.08 -46.65
CA SER A 162 29.57 44.64 -47.45
C SER A 162 29.72 43.98 -48.80
N GLN A 163 29.62 42.65 -48.89
CA GLN A 163 29.70 41.89 -50.15
C GLN A 163 28.56 42.16 -51.12
N ILE A 164 27.35 42.44 -50.63
CA ILE A 164 26.19 42.74 -51.47
C ILE A 164 25.92 44.22 -51.68
N GLY A 165 26.82 45.13 -51.17
CA GLY A 165 26.66 46.55 -51.31
C GLY A 165 25.53 47.17 -50.49
N ALA A 166 25.06 46.45 -49.43
CA ALA A 166 23.92 46.84 -48.60
C ALA A 166 24.36 47.53 -47.26
N GLU A 167 25.59 48.01 -47.15
CA GLU A 167 26.13 48.58 -45.92
C GLU A 167 25.31 49.77 -45.38
N ASN A 168 24.65 50.52 -46.24
CA ASN A 168 23.85 51.66 -45.82
C ASN A 168 22.49 51.29 -45.25
N LEU A 169 21.98 50.07 -45.53
CA LEU A 169 20.71 49.62 -45.02
C LEU A 169 20.73 49.36 -43.51
N TRP A 170 21.86 48.90 -43.00
CA TRP A 170 22.03 48.58 -41.55
C TRP A 170 22.33 49.85 -40.72
N ASN A 171 22.97 50.86 -41.34
CA ASN A 171 23.28 52.13 -40.68
C ASN A 171 22.07 53.03 -40.45
N GLN A 172 20.97 52.81 -41.18
CA GLN A 172 19.77 53.62 -41.06
C GLN A 172 18.87 53.17 -39.89
N ASN A 173 18.92 51.89 -39.49
CA ASN A 173 18.14 51.37 -38.39
C ASN A 173 18.91 50.30 -37.59
N PRO A 174 19.78 50.69 -36.69
CA PRO A 174 20.54 49.75 -35.87
C PRO A 174 19.64 48.88 -34.94
N ASN A 175 18.44 49.36 -34.62
CA ASN A 175 17.43 48.61 -33.84
C ASN A 175 16.88 47.39 -34.59
N ASP A 176 16.73 47.47 -35.92
CA ASP A 176 16.23 46.38 -36.75
C ASP A 176 17.28 45.25 -36.83
N LEU A 177 18.56 45.61 -36.95
CA LEU A 177 19.65 44.64 -36.92
C LEU A 177 19.75 43.94 -35.57
N LEU A 178 19.66 44.69 -34.47
CA LEU A 178 19.65 44.13 -33.15
C LEU A 178 18.46 43.17 -32.94
N ALA A 179 17.25 43.60 -33.37
CA ALA A 179 16.06 42.77 -33.30
C ALA A 179 16.18 41.50 -34.15
N MET A 180 16.86 41.55 -35.29
CA MET A 180 17.12 40.41 -36.16
C MET A 180 18.07 39.41 -35.48
N ILE A 181 19.18 39.89 -34.93
CA ILE A 181 20.18 39.07 -34.21
C ILE A 181 19.53 38.39 -32.99
N MET A 182 18.70 39.12 -32.23
CA MET A 182 18.00 38.59 -31.08
C MET A 182 16.99 37.46 -31.40
N ARG A 183 16.58 37.37 -32.67
CA ARG A 183 15.70 36.29 -33.17
C ARG A 183 16.47 35.11 -33.77
N MET A 184 17.80 35.22 -33.91
CA MET A 184 18.61 34.13 -34.42
C MET A 184 18.64 32.95 -33.43
N PRO A 185 18.73 31.73 -33.95
CA PRO A 185 18.80 30.55 -33.11
C PRO A 185 19.89 30.64 -32.05
N GLU A 186 19.63 30.16 -30.86
CA GLU A 186 20.58 30.06 -29.73
C GLU A 186 21.13 31.40 -29.17
N VAL A 187 20.77 32.58 -29.74
CA VAL A 187 21.16 33.88 -29.20
C VAL A 187 20.41 34.17 -27.90
N MET A 188 19.11 33.85 -27.82
CA MET A 188 18.30 34.01 -26.61
C MET A 188 18.23 32.77 -25.78
N ASP A 189 18.76 31.66 -26.25
CA ASP A 189 18.83 30.39 -25.55
C ASP A 189 20.26 30.17 -25.05
N ALA A 190 20.62 30.85 -23.95
CA ALA A 190 21.84 30.50 -23.24
C ALA A 190 21.75 28.99 -22.84
N LYS A 191 22.86 28.27 -23.02
CA LYS A 191 22.99 26.84 -22.62
C LYS A 191 22.24 26.63 -21.33
N LYS A 192 21.31 25.66 -21.28
CA LYS A 192 20.66 25.23 -20.05
C LYS A 192 21.77 24.92 -19.04
N GLN A 193 21.96 25.81 -18.08
CA GLN A 193 22.87 25.52 -16.97
C GLN A 193 22.28 24.29 -16.26
N ASP A 194 23.14 23.35 -15.95
CA ASP A 194 22.73 22.20 -15.16
C ASP A 194 22.22 22.70 -13.83
N VAL A 195 20.91 22.55 -13.61
CA VAL A 195 20.24 22.99 -12.39
C VAL A 195 20.74 22.19 -11.18
N ILE A 196 21.01 20.89 -11.40
CA ILE A 196 21.52 19.99 -10.39
C ILE A 196 23.02 19.80 -10.61
N THR A 197 23.81 20.32 -9.67
CA THR A 197 25.26 20.23 -9.62
C THR A 197 25.71 19.42 -8.42
N ASP A 198 26.97 19.00 -8.37
CA ASP A 198 27.50 18.29 -7.20
C ASP A 198 27.45 19.15 -5.92
N ALA A 199 27.51 20.47 -6.05
CA ALA A 199 27.42 21.40 -4.92
C ALA A 199 26.04 21.42 -4.27
N ASN A 200 24.96 21.36 -5.05
CA ASN A 200 23.58 21.38 -4.53
C ASN A 200 22.96 19.99 -4.42
N TRP A 201 23.65 18.95 -4.88
CA TRP A 201 23.18 17.56 -4.81
C TRP A 201 22.70 17.13 -3.42
N PRO A 202 23.40 17.42 -2.30
CA PRO A 202 22.94 17.00 -0.97
C PRO A 202 21.54 17.56 -0.62
N VAL A 203 21.21 18.76 -1.07
CA VAL A 203 19.89 19.38 -0.85
C VAL A 203 18.83 18.67 -1.68
N VAL A 204 19.14 18.36 -2.94
CA VAL A 204 18.26 17.62 -3.84
C VAL A 204 18.02 16.18 -3.32
N GLU A 205 19.08 15.53 -2.87
CA GLU A 205 19.00 14.19 -2.30
C GLU A 205 18.13 14.15 -1.04
N ALA A 206 18.29 15.10 -0.14
CA ALA A 206 17.42 15.24 1.05
C ALA A 206 15.94 15.48 0.66
N CYS A 207 15.70 16.26 -0.40
CA CYS A 207 14.36 16.48 -0.94
C CYS A 207 13.75 15.17 -1.51
N ILE A 208 14.55 14.36 -2.20
CA ILE A 208 14.14 13.04 -2.68
C ILE A 208 13.79 12.13 -1.52
N ASP A 209 14.64 12.04 -0.50
CA ASP A 209 14.41 11.22 0.69
C ASP A 209 13.13 11.67 1.42
N GLN A 210 12.89 12.97 1.51
CA GLN A 210 11.64 13.50 2.08
C GLN A 210 10.41 13.14 1.24
N ALA A 211 10.48 13.19 -0.08
CA ALA A 211 9.38 12.77 -0.96
C ALA A 211 9.07 11.27 -0.80
N LEU A 212 10.11 10.44 -0.67
CA LEU A 212 9.98 9.00 -0.40
C LEU A 212 9.39 8.72 1.00
N ALA A 213 9.74 9.49 2.01
CA ALA A 213 9.13 9.40 3.33
C ALA A 213 7.64 9.78 3.29
N ASN A 214 7.29 10.83 2.56
CA ASN A 214 5.92 11.31 2.43
C ASN A 214 5.03 10.28 1.71
N ILE A 215 5.50 9.66 0.61
CA ILE A 215 4.72 8.59 -0.06
C ILE A 215 4.56 7.36 0.83
N ASN A 216 5.59 6.99 1.62
CA ASN A 216 5.48 5.88 2.57
C ASN A 216 4.47 6.16 3.68
N THR A 217 4.39 7.40 4.16
CA THR A 217 3.39 7.86 5.13
C THR A 217 1.98 7.78 4.55
N PHE A 218 1.80 8.27 3.31
CA PHE A 218 0.54 8.18 2.60
C PHE A 218 0.09 6.72 2.42
N ARG A 219 0.99 5.84 1.94
CA ARG A 219 0.72 4.41 1.78
C ARG A 219 0.33 3.71 3.08
N ALA A 220 0.92 4.12 4.21
CA ALA A 220 0.56 3.57 5.52
C ALA A 220 -0.83 4.03 5.97
N GLN A 221 -1.18 5.30 5.76
CA GLN A 221 -2.52 5.83 6.08
C GLN A 221 -3.61 5.17 5.24
N GLU A 222 -3.39 5.06 3.93
CA GLU A 222 -4.31 4.38 3.02
C GLU A 222 -4.41 2.89 3.36
N GLY A 223 -3.29 2.25 3.71
CA GLY A 223 -3.24 0.87 4.18
C GLY A 223 -4.10 0.63 5.42
N GLU A 224 -4.14 1.57 6.37
CA GLU A 224 -5.02 1.46 7.54
C GLU A 224 -6.51 1.47 7.16
N VAL A 225 -6.89 2.31 6.19
CA VAL A 225 -8.27 2.34 5.66
C VAL A 225 -8.61 1.02 4.98
N LEU A 226 -7.72 0.51 4.11
CA LEU A 226 -7.88 -0.79 3.45
C LEU A 226 -8.00 -1.94 4.45
N TYR A 227 -7.19 -1.93 5.50
CA TYR A 227 -7.24 -2.93 6.57
C TYR A 227 -8.62 -2.99 7.23
N LYS A 228 -9.16 -1.85 7.64
CA LYS A 228 -10.47 -1.75 8.29
C LYS A 228 -11.59 -2.21 7.35
N ASP A 229 -11.52 -1.81 6.10
CA ASP A 229 -12.51 -2.16 5.09
C ASP A 229 -12.54 -3.67 4.82
N VAL A 230 -11.38 -4.26 4.51
CA VAL A 230 -11.27 -5.67 4.17
C VAL A 230 -11.59 -6.56 5.35
N THR A 231 -11.11 -6.25 6.57
CA THR A 231 -11.41 -7.03 7.78
C THR A 231 -12.90 -6.97 8.14
N SER A 232 -13.55 -5.83 7.96
CA SER A 232 -15.00 -5.69 8.13
C SER A 232 -15.79 -6.61 7.19
N LYS A 233 -15.38 -6.70 5.92
CA LYS A 233 -16.03 -7.55 4.92
C LYS A 233 -15.83 -9.05 5.21
N VAL A 234 -14.62 -9.45 5.65
CA VAL A 234 -14.36 -10.83 6.08
C VAL A 234 -15.26 -11.21 7.27
N ASN A 235 -15.41 -10.32 8.24
CA ASN A 235 -16.30 -10.55 9.39
C ASN A 235 -17.77 -10.67 8.96
N ARG A 236 -18.22 -9.87 7.98
CA ARG A 236 -19.58 -10.02 7.42
C ARG A 236 -19.78 -11.40 6.76
N ILE A 237 -18.77 -11.90 6.04
CA ILE A 237 -18.86 -13.27 5.47
C ILE A 237 -18.99 -14.31 6.58
N LEU A 238 -18.30 -14.16 7.71
CA LEU A 238 -18.43 -15.03 8.88
C LEU A 238 -19.85 -14.96 9.49
N GLU A 239 -20.42 -13.75 9.61
CA GLU A 239 -21.79 -13.55 10.06
C GLU A 239 -22.79 -14.20 9.12
N TYR A 240 -22.66 -14.03 7.81
CA TYR A 240 -23.49 -14.70 6.82
C TYR A 240 -23.36 -16.21 6.86
N SER A 241 -22.15 -16.75 7.08
CA SER A 241 -21.92 -18.18 7.28
C SER A 241 -22.67 -18.71 8.50
N THR A 242 -22.82 -17.92 9.56
CA THR A 242 -23.61 -18.29 10.74
C THR A 242 -25.11 -18.22 10.45
N GLN A 243 -25.57 -17.24 9.66
CA GLN A 243 -26.97 -17.17 9.24
C GLN A 243 -27.39 -18.37 8.39
N VAL A 244 -26.53 -18.92 7.53
CA VAL A 244 -26.82 -20.14 6.77
C VAL A 244 -27.18 -21.30 7.69
N GLU A 245 -26.52 -21.40 8.86
CA GLU A 245 -26.76 -22.45 9.84
C GLU A 245 -28.20 -22.46 10.38
N THR A 246 -28.82 -21.28 10.52
CA THR A 246 -30.19 -21.16 11.02
C THR A 246 -31.25 -21.75 10.07
N PHE A 247 -30.93 -21.86 8.77
CA PHE A 247 -31.83 -22.38 7.76
C PHE A 247 -31.62 -23.88 7.44
N GLU A 248 -30.67 -24.56 8.10
CA GLU A 248 -30.37 -25.96 7.80
C GLU A 248 -31.55 -26.88 8.15
N GLN A 249 -32.21 -26.70 9.31
CA GLN A 249 -33.37 -27.50 9.70
C GLN A 249 -34.53 -27.28 8.75
N GLU A 250 -34.89 -26.04 8.44
CA GLU A 250 -35.98 -25.71 7.52
C GLU A 250 -35.73 -26.35 6.13
N ARG A 251 -34.47 -26.33 5.68
CA ARG A 251 -34.09 -26.98 4.42
C ARG A 251 -34.30 -28.48 4.44
N ILE A 252 -33.93 -29.17 5.53
CA ILE A 252 -34.10 -30.60 5.67
C ILE A 252 -35.60 -30.97 5.67
N GLU A 253 -36.41 -30.19 6.40
CA GLU A 253 -37.86 -30.36 6.43
C GLU A 253 -38.52 -30.16 5.05
N ALA A 254 -38.11 -29.11 4.33
CA ALA A 254 -38.59 -28.86 2.97
C ALA A 254 -38.21 -29.97 1.97
N ILE A 255 -37.02 -30.56 2.11
CA ILE A 255 -36.62 -31.72 1.29
C ILE A 255 -37.51 -32.93 1.61
N ARG A 256 -37.77 -33.19 2.89
CA ARG A 256 -38.62 -34.27 3.32
C ARG A 256 -40.04 -34.13 2.78
N GLU A 257 -40.61 -32.95 2.91
CA GLU A 257 -41.94 -32.65 2.40
C GLU A 257 -42.03 -32.82 0.87
N LYS A 258 -41.03 -32.33 0.13
CA LYS A 258 -40.94 -32.49 -1.31
C LYS A 258 -40.88 -33.95 -1.75
N ILE A 259 -40.16 -34.79 -1.03
CA ILE A 259 -40.09 -36.24 -1.31
C ILE A 259 -41.44 -36.88 -1.06
N LEU A 260 -42.07 -36.60 0.09
CA LEU A 260 -43.40 -37.15 0.45
C LEU A 260 -44.47 -36.74 -0.56
N ASN A 261 -44.50 -35.49 -1.01
CA ASN A 261 -45.44 -35.01 -2.01
C ASN A 261 -45.29 -35.73 -3.36
N ARG A 262 -44.05 -36.05 -3.76
CA ARG A 262 -43.80 -36.83 -4.98
C ARG A 262 -44.30 -38.27 -4.87
N PHE A 263 -44.17 -38.89 -3.71
CA PHE A 263 -44.77 -40.21 -3.47
C PHE A 263 -46.32 -40.18 -3.55
N ALA A 264 -46.93 -39.15 -2.98
CA ALA A 264 -48.37 -38.95 -3.05
C ALA A 264 -48.85 -38.76 -4.50
N GLU A 265 -48.13 -37.96 -5.32
CA GLU A 265 -48.43 -37.78 -6.76
C GLU A 265 -48.36 -39.10 -7.54
N LEU A 266 -47.43 -39.97 -7.21
CA LEU A 266 -47.26 -41.29 -7.83
C LEU A 266 -48.23 -42.36 -7.33
N LYS A 267 -49.10 -42.03 -6.35
CA LYS A 267 -50.02 -42.97 -5.67
C LYS A 267 -49.30 -44.20 -5.13
N ALA A 268 -48.05 -44.05 -4.74
CA ALA A 268 -47.21 -45.10 -4.19
C ALA A 268 -47.13 -44.94 -2.66
N GLU A 269 -47.37 -45.99 -1.91
CA GLU A 269 -47.06 -46.00 -0.48
C GLU A 269 -45.53 -46.15 -0.30
N PRO A 270 -44.85 -45.19 0.35
CA PRO A 270 -43.41 -45.30 0.56
C PRO A 270 -43.13 -46.40 1.58
N ASP A 271 -42.22 -47.30 1.26
CA ASP A 271 -41.56 -48.13 2.25
C ASP A 271 -40.74 -47.19 3.17
N GLN A 272 -41.12 -47.15 4.45
CA GLN A 272 -40.56 -46.26 5.46
C GLN A 272 -39.05 -46.42 5.56
N SER A 273 -38.54 -47.64 5.51
CA SER A 273 -37.14 -47.98 5.60
C SER A 273 -36.33 -47.46 4.40
N ARG A 274 -36.92 -47.55 3.22
CA ARG A 274 -36.30 -47.05 1.98
C ARG A 274 -36.35 -45.55 1.87
N LEU A 275 -37.42 -44.92 2.36
CA LEU A 275 -37.52 -43.46 2.46
C LEU A 275 -36.46 -42.90 3.38
N GLU A 276 -36.21 -43.50 4.53
CA GLU A 276 -35.17 -43.06 5.48
C GLU A 276 -33.76 -43.21 4.87
N GLN A 277 -33.47 -44.28 4.16
CA GLN A 277 -32.18 -44.46 3.46
C GLN A 277 -31.97 -43.41 2.37
N GLU A 278 -32.96 -43.13 1.55
CA GLU A 278 -32.88 -42.07 0.53
C GLU A 278 -32.75 -40.68 1.17
N MET A 279 -33.43 -40.41 2.27
CA MET A 279 -33.29 -39.16 3.03
C MET A 279 -31.87 -38.98 3.55
N ILE A 280 -31.25 -40.00 4.14
CA ILE A 280 -29.85 -39.95 4.61
C ILE A 280 -28.93 -39.63 3.45
N PHE A 281 -29.08 -40.32 2.31
CA PHE A 281 -28.27 -40.06 1.11
C PHE A 281 -28.40 -38.62 0.61
N TYR A 282 -29.65 -38.07 0.58
CA TYR A 282 -29.87 -36.69 0.18
C TYR A 282 -29.29 -35.68 1.18
N ILE A 283 -29.40 -35.95 2.49
CA ILE A 283 -28.85 -35.08 3.54
C ILE A 283 -27.33 -35.06 3.44
N GLU A 284 -26.66 -36.20 3.28
CA GLU A 284 -25.20 -36.29 3.11
C GLU A 284 -24.74 -35.59 1.84
N LYS A 285 -25.42 -35.81 0.71
CA LYS A 285 -25.07 -35.20 -0.58
C LYS A 285 -25.20 -33.66 -0.58
N LEU A 286 -26.12 -33.14 0.21
CA LEU A 286 -26.43 -31.73 0.31
C LEU A 286 -25.87 -31.08 1.59
N ASP A 287 -25.05 -31.82 2.35
CA ASP A 287 -24.44 -31.28 3.57
C ASP A 287 -23.57 -30.05 3.24
N LEU A 288 -23.76 -29.01 4.02
CA LEU A 288 -23.05 -27.71 3.90
C LEU A 288 -22.01 -27.51 5.02
N ASN A 289 -21.91 -28.47 5.94
CA ASN A 289 -21.08 -28.30 7.13
C ASN A 289 -19.59 -28.23 6.77
N GLU A 290 -19.16 -29.07 5.82
CA GLU A 290 -17.77 -29.08 5.36
C GLU A 290 -17.36 -27.74 4.76
N GLU A 291 -18.15 -27.20 3.82
CA GLU A 291 -17.89 -25.91 3.19
C GLU A 291 -17.90 -24.77 4.19
N ARG A 292 -18.80 -24.81 5.16
CA ARG A 292 -18.91 -23.81 6.21
C ARG A 292 -17.69 -23.84 7.15
N VAL A 293 -17.24 -25.02 7.56
CA VAL A 293 -16.03 -25.17 8.39
C VAL A 293 -14.80 -24.69 7.63
N ARG A 294 -14.64 -25.07 6.36
CA ARG A 294 -13.53 -24.62 5.50
C ARG A 294 -13.57 -23.12 5.29
N LEU A 295 -14.73 -22.53 5.00
CA LEU A 295 -14.90 -21.09 4.84
C LEU A 295 -14.47 -20.34 6.11
N ARG A 296 -14.89 -20.80 7.30
CA ARG A 296 -14.47 -20.22 8.58
C ARG A 296 -12.95 -20.32 8.79
N GLN A 297 -12.33 -21.44 8.40
CA GLN A 297 -10.88 -21.60 8.47
C GLN A 297 -10.16 -20.62 7.52
N HIS A 298 -10.63 -20.48 6.28
CA HIS A 298 -10.07 -19.55 5.32
C HIS A 298 -10.23 -18.08 5.77
N CYS A 299 -11.38 -17.70 6.31
CA CYS A 299 -11.58 -16.37 6.88
C CYS A 299 -10.62 -16.09 8.05
N LYS A 300 -10.47 -17.06 8.98
CA LYS A 300 -9.51 -16.94 10.08
C LYS A 300 -8.08 -16.81 9.56
N TYR A 301 -7.68 -17.65 8.60
CA TYR A 301 -6.36 -17.60 8.00
C TYR A 301 -6.12 -16.28 7.28
N PHE A 302 -7.14 -15.71 6.63
CA PHE A 302 -7.06 -14.38 6.03
C PHE A 302 -6.78 -13.30 7.08
N LEU A 303 -7.53 -13.30 8.20
CA LEU A 303 -7.34 -12.36 9.31
C LEU A 303 -5.98 -12.55 10.00
N ASP A 304 -5.50 -13.77 10.15
CA ASP A 304 -4.18 -14.06 10.72
C ASP A 304 -3.06 -13.58 9.77
N THR A 305 -3.21 -13.79 8.47
CA THR A 305 -2.24 -13.37 7.45
C THR A 305 -2.12 -11.85 7.38
N ILE A 306 -3.24 -11.12 7.32
CA ILE A 306 -3.22 -9.66 7.24
C ILE A 306 -2.61 -9.01 8.49
N ASN A 307 -2.70 -9.67 9.66
CA ASN A 307 -2.18 -9.14 10.92
C ASN A 307 -0.70 -9.47 11.17
N ASN A 308 -0.20 -10.58 10.63
CA ASN A 308 1.09 -11.14 11.05
C ASN A 308 2.14 -11.23 9.95
N GLU A 309 1.78 -11.07 8.68
CA GLU A 309 2.72 -11.24 7.57
C GLU A 309 3.07 -9.89 6.91
N PRO A 310 4.34 -9.65 6.56
CA PRO A 310 4.73 -8.49 5.78
C PRO A 310 4.30 -8.69 4.32
N ASN A 311 3.79 -7.62 3.69
CA ASN A 311 3.39 -7.60 2.28
C ASN A 311 2.43 -8.76 1.88
N PRO A 312 1.29 -8.91 2.57
CA PRO A 312 0.44 -10.08 2.46
C PRO A 312 -0.43 -10.11 1.20
N GLY A 313 -0.51 -9.03 0.41
CA GLY A 313 -1.52 -8.81 -0.64
C GLY A 313 -1.69 -9.98 -1.60
N LYS A 314 -0.59 -10.56 -2.13
CA LYS A 314 -0.66 -11.71 -3.05
C LYS A 314 -1.26 -12.95 -2.37
N LYS A 315 -0.88 -13.21 -1.11
CA LYS A 315 -1.36 -14.35 -0.35
C LYS A 315 -2.83 -14.19 0.02
N LEU A 316 -3.25 -12.97 0.40
CA LEU A 316 -4.65 -12.64 0.65
C LEU A 316 -5.53 -12.90 -0.57
N GLY A 317 -5.03 -12.58 -1.78
CA GLY A 317 -5.70 -12.88 -3.03
C GLY A 317 -5.95 -14.38 -3.22
N PHE A 318 -4.97 -15.24 -2.92
CA PHE A 318 -5.14 -16.69 -2.98
C PHE A 318 -6.14 -17.21 -1.93
N ILE A 319 -6.07 -16.71 -0.70
CA ILE A 319 -7.02 -17.10 0.36
C ILE A 319 -8.46 -16.69 -0.05
N ALA A 320 -8.63 -15.49 -0.62
CA ALA A 320 -9.92 -15.03 -1.12
C ALA A 320 -10.47 -15.92 -2.27
N GLN A 321 -9.59 -16.51 -3.10
CA GLN A 321 -10.02 -17.50 -4.10
C GLN A 321 -10.56 -18.77 -3.44
N GLU A 322 -9.89 -19.30 -2.42
CA GLU A 322 -10.37 -20.48 -1.68
C GLU A 322 -11.69 -20.19 -0.96
N MET A 323 -11.82 -19.00 -0.31
CA MET A 323 -13.12 -18.57 0.23
C MET A 323 -14.22 -18.59 -0.84
N GLY A 324 -13.89 -18.17 -2.06
CA GLY A 324 -14.82 -18.16 -3.18
C GLY A 324 -15.25 -19.55 -3.63
N ARG A 325 -14.37 -20.53 -3.55
CA ARG A 325 -14.70 -21.94 -3.83
C ARG A 325 -15.74 -22.46 -2.84
N GLU A 326 -15.52 -22.26 -1.54
CA GLU A 326 -16.43 -22.71 -0.49
C GLU A 326 -17.80 -22.01 -0.60
N ILE A 327 -17.83 -20.72 -0.87
CA ILE A 327 -19.08 -19.95 -1.09
C ILE A 327 -19.84 -20.47 -2.33
N ASN A 328 -19.14 -20.78 -3.42
CA ASN A 328 -19.74 -21.31 -4.65
C ASN A 328 -20.32 -22.71 -4.41
N THR A 329 -19.58 -23.58 -3.72
CA THR A 329 -20.05 -24.94 -3.39
C THR A 329 -21.27 -24.89 -2.47
N THR A 330 -21.25 -24.00 -1.45
CA THR A 330 -22.42 -23.72 -0.61
C THR A 330 -23.63 -23.33 -1.46
N GLY A 331 -23.44 -22.41 -2.41
CA GLY A 331 -24.52 -21.98 -3.32
C GLY A 331 -25.04 -23.10 -4.23
N SER A 332 -24.19 -23.99 -4.73
CA SER A 332 -24.61 -25.10 -5.60
C SER A 332 -25.31 -26.21 -4.86
N LYS A 333 -24.92 -26.48 -3.61
CA LYS A 333 -25.56 -27.51 -2.74
C LYS A 333 -26.84 -27.01 -2.06
N ALA A 334 -26.91 -25.68 -1.79
CA ALA A 334 -28.06 -25.09 -1.10
C ALA A 334 -29.27 -24.92 -2.03
N ASN A 335 -30.20 -25.84 -1.96
CA ASN A 335 -31.48 -25.75 -2.68
C ASN A 335 -32.57 -25.05 -1.81
N HIS A 336 -32.24 -23.86 -1.30
CA HIS A 336 -33.07 -23.07 -0.40
C HIS A 336 -32.97 -21.57 -0.76
N THR A 337 -34.11 -20.90 -0.91
CA THR A 337 -34.14 -19.50 -1.43
C THR A 337 -33.39 -18.50 -0.54
N GLU A 338 -33.59 -18.60 0.78
CA GLU A 338 -32.95 -17.65 1.71
C GLU A 338 -31.44 -17.89 1.78
N ILE A 339 -31.00 -19.15 1.75
CA ILE A 339 -29.55 -19.46 1.67
C ILE A 339 -28.95 -18.90 0.37
N GLN A 340 -29.64 -19.01 -0.76
CA GLN A 340 -29.18 -18.43 -2.04
C GLN A 340 -29.01 -16.90 -1.96
N LYS A 341 -29.95 -16.21 -1.31
CA LYS A 341 -29.83 -14.76 -1.07
C LYS A 341 -28.60 -14.41 -0.22
N ILE A 342 -28.33 -15.22 0.81
CA ILE A 342 -27.14 -15.04 1.67
C ILE A 342 -25.85 -15.29 0.86
N VAL A 343 -25.82 -16.34 0.05
CA VAL A 343 -24.67 -16.65 -0.82
C VAL A 343 -24.38 -15.51 -1.79
N VAL A 344 -25.41 -14.85 -2.34
CA VAL A 344 -25.21 -13.67 -3.20
C VAL A 344 -24.55 -12.53 -2.43
N LYS A 345 -25.00 -12.27 -1.18
CA LYS A 345 -24.37 -11.26 -0.30
C LYS A 345 -22.90 -11.62 0.02
N MET A 346 -22.62 -12.89 0.30
CA MET A 346 -21.24 -13.34 0.53
C MET A 346 -20.35 -13.11 -0.73
N LYS A 347 -20.87 -13.41 -1.90
CA LYS A 347 -20.14 -13.18 -3.17
C LYS A 347 -19.86 -11.71 -3.40
N ASP A 348 -20.81 -10.83 -3.14
CA ASP A 348 -20.63 -9.39 -3.26
C ASP A 348 -19.53 -8.86 -2.33
N GLU A 349 -19.54 -9.27 -1.05
CA GLU A 349 -18.46 -8.90 -0.12
C GLU A 349 -17.11 -9.50 -0.53
N LEU A 350 -17.09 -10.73 -1.05
CA LEU A 350 -15.88 -11.39 -1.49
C LEU A 350 -15.24 -10.70 -2.72
N GLU A 351 -16.03 -10.26 -3.70
CA GLU A 351 -15.49 -9.52 -4.85
C GLU A 351 -14.86 -8.19 -4.40
N LYS A 352 -15.49 -7.47 -3.47
CA LYS A 352 -14.89 -6.28 -2.86
C LYS A 352 -13.56 -6.59 -2.14
N ILE A 353 -13.47 -7.72 -1.42
CA ILE A 353 -12.23 -8.18 -0.78
C ILE A 353 -11.15 -8.44 -1.83
N LYS A 354 -11.48 -9.14 -2.94
CA LYS A 354 -10.52 -9.43 -4.01
C LYS A 354 -9.97 -8.16 -4.65
N GLU A 355 -10.85 -7.21 -4.98
CA GLU A 355 -10.45 -5.92 -5.55
C GLU A 355 -9.51 -5.15 -4.63
N GLN A 356 -9.85 -5.05 -3.35
CA GLN A 356 -9.03 -4.34 -2.38
C GLN A 356 -7.71 -5.06 -2.07
N SER A 357 -7.70 -6.40 -2.09
CA SER A 357 -6.48 -7.17 -1.89
C SER A 357 -5.42 -6.92 -2.98
N LEU A 358 -5.83 -6.51 -4.18
CA LEU A 358 -4.91 -6.10 -5.24
C LEU A 358 -4.17 -4.79 -4.92
N ASN A 359 -4.73 -3.96 -4.06
CA ASN A 359 -4.14 -2.68 -3.63
C ASN A 359 -3.29 -2.82 -2.35
N ILE A 360 -3.28 -3.97 -1.72
CA ILE A 360 -2.44 -4.26 -0.56
C ILE A 360 -1.06 -4.72 -1.04
N LEU A 361 -0.02 -4.10 -0.48
CA LEU A 361 1.37 -4.40 -0.80
C LEU A 361 1.77 -5.82 -0.41
#